data_332865490553174c5174087a758cf8c6
#
_entry.id   332865490553174c5174087a758cf8c6
#
_cell.length_a   1.000
_cell.length_b   1.000
_cell.length_c   1.000
_cell.angle_alpha   90.00
_cell.angle_beta   90.00
_cell.angle_gamma   90.00
#
_symmetry.space_group_name_H-M   'P 1'
#
loop_
_entity.id
_entity.type
_entity.pdbx_description
1 polymer ?
#
loop_
_entity_poly.entity_id
_entity_poly.type
_entity_poly.pdbx_seq_one_letter_code
_entity_poly.pdbx_strand_id
1 'polypeptide(L)'
;VLYSLNDTKKSDAVLKGIQNDIIEQVGESAFNIGFSGGLDSTALAAISADVLKRDKVTLVHVIYGPYTYSKTLENVLTLSEKLRLSLRIINMRQVQEKVLKNGPACNRCTRKVKIAGVRKTIKDKNTLVGTGANLSDSWGDYGMKMLNGIYAPFLDIGKDEIRRFLTHYSIKEEEVKIGESKFREGCKAKHLLKLMAVPRYHGHSVCLSNEILLDILSQTGIKPDIANVKIVGPLKKNIALINISPLPQAGITDEIVLRLKKIETVDEVILVDAPLELKVKANPSIFRSATARARLEAGPLGRDFADKTSIHWEESPNNKLHTFHVVDCRKKQEA
;
A
#
# COMPACT_ATOMS: atom_id res chain seq x y z
N VAL A 1 -1.66 22.60 -16.78
CA VAL A 1 -0.26 22.69 -17.27
C VAL A 1 -0.30 22.38 -18.75
N LEU A 2 -0.03 23.43 -19.60
CA LEU A 2 0.09 23.30 -21.06
C LEU A 2 1.44 22.61 -21.35
N TYR A 3 1.41 21.36 -21.74
CA TYR A 3 2.59 20.66 -22.26
C TYR A 3 2.92 21.22 -23.65
N SER A 4 4.22 21.37 -23.94
CA SER A 4 4.64 21.81 -25.27
C SER A 4 4.37 20.72 -26.30
N LEU A 5 4.14 21.08 -27.57
CA LEU A 5 3.97 20.11 -28.68
C LEU A 5 5.16 19.15 -28.83
N ASN A 6 6.36 19.58 -28.43
CA ASN A 6 7.55 18.74 -28.42
C ASN A 6 7.50 17.67 -27.32
N ASP A 7 6.97 18.00 -26.14
CA ASP A 7 6.83 17.05 -25.03
C ASP A 7 5.81 15.96 -25.37
N THR A 8 4.73 16.31 -26.06
CA THR A 8 3.70 15.35 -26.51
C THR A 8 4.29 14.36 -27.51
N LYS A 9 4.99 14.84 -28.54
CA LYS A 9 5.63 13.97 -29.55
C LYS A 9 6.65 13.02 -28.93
N LYS A 10 7.42 13.49 -27.95
CA LYS A 10 8.39 12.67 -27.22
C LYS A 10 7.68 11.58 -26.40
N SER A 11 6.61 11.92 -25.72
CA SER A 11 5.81 10.98 -24.94
C SER A 11 5.16 9.89 -25.81
N ASP A 12 4.63 10.25 -26.98
CA ASP A 12 4.05 9.32 -27.95
C ASP A 12 5.10 8.32 -28.48
N ALA A 13 6.32 8.78 -28.71
CA ALA A 13 7.43 7.91 -29.12
C ALA A 13 7.80 6.90 -28.01
N VAL A 14 7.84 7.35 -26.76
CA VAL A 14 8.10 6.50 -25.59
C VAL A 14 6.98 5.46 -25.42
N LEU A 15 5.71 5.88 -25.51
CA LEU A 15 4.56 4.98 -25.44
C LEU A 15 4.65 3.89 -26.53
N LYS A 16 4.93 4.29 -27.77
CA LYS A 16 5.08 3.35 -28.90
C LYS A 16 6.24 2.35 -28.69
N GLY A 17 7.32 2.82 -28.08
CA GLY A 17 8.44 1.94 -27.67
C GLY A 17 8.00 0.88 -26.66
N ILE A 18 7.21 1.26 -25.65
CA ILE A 18 6.67 0.33 -24.65
C ILE A 18 5.65 -0.63 -25.27
N GLN A 19 4.78 -0.14 -26.14
CA GLN A 19 3.81 -0.97 -26.86
C GLN A 19 4.51 -2.08 -27.66
N ASN A 20 5.54 -1.72 -28.43
CA ASN A 20 6.35 -2.67 -29.21
C ASN A 20 7.08 -3.68 -28.30
N ASP A 21 7.68 -3.21 -27.20
CA ASP A 21 8.35 -4.07 -26.23
C ASP A 21 7.36 -5.07 -25.59
N ILE A 22 6.16 -4.65 -25.22
CA ILE A 22 5.12 -5.55 -24.71
C ILE A 22 4.72 -6.60 -25.77
N ILE A 23 4.52 -6.20 -27.02
CA ILE A 23 4.19 -7.12 -28.11
C ILE A 23 5.29 -8.17 -28.29
N GLU A 24 6.55 -7.72 -28.30
CA GLU A 24 7.72 -8.60 -28.51
C GLU A 24 7.90 -9.56 -27.33
N GLN A 25 7.88 -9.06 -26.09
CA GLN A 25 8.16 -9.88 -24.91
C GLN A 25 7.02 -10.82 -24.56
N VAL A 26 5.77 -10.40 -24.72
CA VAL A 26 4.61 -11.23 -24.42
C VAL A 26 4.29 -12.19 -25.56
N GLY A 27 4.31 -11.72 -26.81
CA GLY A 27 4.03 -12.53 -28.00
C GLY A 27 2.70 -13.29 -27.88
N GLU A 28 2.76 -14.61 -28.01
CA GLU A 28 1.61 -15.51 -27.88
C GLU A 28 1.32 -15.95 -26.44
N SER A 29 2.13 -15.53 -25.47
CA SER A 29 2.00 -15.92 -24.04
C SER A 29 0.76 -15.30 -23.38
N ALA A 30 0.27 -15.92 -22.32
CA ALA A 30 -0.67 -15.30 -21.40
C ALA A 30 0.06 -14.24 -20.54
N PHE A 31 -0.58 -13.10 -20.33
CA PHE A 31 -0.02 -11.99 -19.58
C PHE A 31 -0.86 -11.65 -18.35
N ASN A 32 -0.39 -12.04 -17.18
CA ASN A 32 -1.05 -11.82 -15.91
C ASN A 32 -0.46 -10.58 -15.23
N ILE A 33 -1.21 -9.49 -15.17
CA ILE A 33 -0.75 -8.22 -14.62
C ILE A 33 -1.10 -8.14 -13.13
N GLY A 34 -0.10 -7.94 -12.26
CA GLY A 34 -0.30 -7.62 -10.85
C GLY A 34 -1.01 -6.27 -10.74
N PHE A 35 -2.31 -6.29 -10.42
CA PHE A 35 -3.19 -5.14 -10.52
C PHE A 35 -3.63 -4.63 -9.15
N SER A 36 -3.16 -3.45 -8.77
CA SER A 36 -3.52 -2.77 -7.51
C SER A 36 -4.59 -1.69 -7.68
N GLY A 37 -4.99 -1.36 -8.92
CA GLY A 37 -5.84 -0.21 -9.21
C GLY A 37 -5.14 1.15 -9.04
N GLY A 38 -3.83 1.14 -8.76
CA GLY A 38 -3.02 2.35 -8.71
C GLY A 38 -2.47 2.75 -10.08
N LEU A 39 -1.89 3.95 -10.16
CA LEU A 39 -1.42 4.61 -11.38
C LEU A 39 -0.61 3.68 -12.30
N ASP A 40 0.45 3.06 -11.78
CA ASP A 40 1.39 2.26 -12.57
C ASP A 40 0.76 0.98 -13.13
N SER A 41 0.04 0.23 -12.28
CA SER A 41 -0.62 -1.01 -12.70
C SER A 41 -1.78 -0.76 -13.67
N THR A 42 -2.45 0.40 -13.54
CA THR A 42 -3.55 0.77 -14.45
C THR A 42 -3.02 1.21 -15.80
N ALA A 43 -1.92 1.97 -15.85
CA ALA A 43 -1.27 2.32 -17.11
C ALA A 43 -0.79 1.07 -17.85
N LEU A 44 -0.14 0.13 -17.16
CA LEU A 44 0.29 -1.13 -17.75
C LEU A 44 -0.90 -1.93 -18.31
N ALA A 45 -1.98 -2.02 -17.55
CA ALA A 45 -3.19 -2.72 -17.98
C ALA A 45 -3.82 -2.08 -19.22
N ALA A 46 -3.90 -0.74 -19.28
CA ALA A 46 -4.45 0.01 -20.41
C ALA A 46 -3.62 -0.20 -21.67
N ILE A 47 -2.29 -0.05 -21.59
CA ILE A 47 -1.38 -0.28 -22.72
C ILE A 47 -1.50 -1.74 -23.22
N SER A 48 -1.51 -2.69 -22.27
CA SER A 48 -1.61 -4.11 -22.65
C SER A 48 -2.94 -4.46 -23.31
N ALA A 49 -4.05 -3.84 -22.85
CA ALA A 49 -5.38 -4.02 -23.46
C ALA A 49 -5.49 -3.46 -24.87
N ASP A 50 -4.65 -2.47 -25.20
CA ASP A 50 -4.58 -1.86 -26.51
C ASP A 50 -3.78 -2.71 -27.51
N VAL A 51 -2.64 -3.26 -27.10
CA VAL A 51 -1.68 -3.92 -28.01
C VAL A 51 -1.76 -5.44 -28.04
N LEU A 52 -2.37 -6.06 -27.02
CA LEU A 52 -2.54 -7.51 -26.94
C LEU A 52 -4.01 -7.92 -27.14
N LYS A 53 -4.24 -9.18 -27.55
CA LYS A 53 -5.59 -9.74 -27.51
C LYS A 53 -6.08 -9.77 -26.06
N ARG A 54 -7.29 -9.28 -25.80
CA ARG A 54 -7.84 -9.11 -24.44
C ARG A 54 -7.97 -10.41 -23.66
N ASP A 55 -8.19 -11.53 -24.33
CA ASP A 55 -8.27 -12.87 -23.74
C ASP A 55 -6.93 -13.38 -23.20
N LYS A 56 -5.82 -12.81 -23.69
CA LYS A 56 -4.46 -13.09 -23.17
C LYS A 56 -4.12 -12.30 -21.91
N VAL A 57 -4.79 -11.17 -21.67
CA VAL A 57 -4.49 -10.28 -20.55
C VAL A 57 -5.43 -10.56 -19.38
N THR A 58 -4.87 -10.91 -18.22
CA THR A 58 -5.63 -11.10 -16.99
C THR A 58 -5.09 -10.17 -15.89
N LEU A 59 -5.97 -9.37 -15.31
CA LEU A 59 -5.65 -8.59 -14.12
C LEU A 59 -5.69 -9.49 -12.88
N VAL A 60 -4.68 -9.39 -12.03
CA VAL A 60 -4.57 -10.21 -10.81
C VAL A 60 -4.47 -9.30 -9.61
N HIS A 61 -5.55 -9.21 -8.82
CA HIS A 61 -5.58 -8.48 -7.57
C HIS A 61 -5.36 -9.41 -6.38
N VAL A 62 -4.42 -9.06 -5.51
CA VAL A 62 -4.13 -9.84 -4.30
C VAL A 62 -4.77 -9.16 -3.11
N ILE A 63 -5.70 -9.86 -2.46
CA ILE A 63 -6.35 -9.41 -1.23
C ILE A 63 -5.77 -10.13 0.00
N TYR A 64 -5.91 -9.47 1.14
CA TYR A 64 -5.39 -9.91 2.43
C TYR A 64 -6.53 -10.23 3.43
N GLY A 65 -7.70 -10.60 2.92
CA GLY A 65 -8.89 -10.76 3.73
C GLY A 65 -9.30 -9.43 4.39
N PRO A 66 -9.54 -9.40 5.69
CA PRO A 66 -10.01 -8.21 6.40
C PRO A 66 -9.00 -7.04 6.41
N TYR A 67 -7.73 -7.29 6.02
CA TYR A 67 -6.70 -6.25 5.93
C TYR A 67 -6.76 -5.44 4.64
N THR A 68 -7.56 -5.84 3.66
CA THR A 68 -7.77 -5.10 2.42
C THR A 68 -8.82 -4.03 2.63
N TYR A 69 -8.55 -2.80 2.20
CA TYR A 69 -9.57 -1.75 2.20
C TYR A 69 -10.66 -2.08 1.18
N SER A 70 -11.94 -2.00 1.61
CA SER A 70 -13.11 -2.19 0.73
C SER A 70 -13.07 -1.25 -0.45
N LYS A 71 -12.73 0.01 -0.23
CA LYS A 71 -12.61 1.01 -1.29
C LYS A 71 -11.56 0.66 -2.36
N THR A 72 -10.45 0.02 -1.96
CA THR A 72 -9.45 -0.48 -2.92
C THR A 72 -10.02 -1.57 -3.81
N LEU A 73 -10.79 -2.48 -3.24
CA LEU A 73 -11.43 -3.56 -4.00
C LEU A 73 -12.48 -3.01 -4.97
N GLU A 74 -13.33 -2.11 -4.52
CA GLU A 74 -14.31 -1.41 -5.38
C GLU A 74 -13.63 -0.76 -6.59
N ASN A 75 -12.55 -0.01 -6.35
CA ASN A 75 -11.80 0.65 -7.41
C ASN A 75 -11.21 -0.34 -8.42
N VAL A 76 -10.64 -1.43 -7.94
CA VAL A 76 -10.09 -2.49 -8.79
C VAL A 76 -11.17 -3.12 -9.68
N LEU A 77 -12.36 -3.36 -9.13
CA LEU A 77 -13.51 -3.85 -9.89
C LEU A 77 -13.93 -2.85 -10.99
N THR A 78 -14.16 -1.59 -10.60
CA THR A 78 -14.55 -0.53 -11.54
C THR A 78 -13.57 -0.33 -12.68
N LEU A 79 -12.25 -0.30 -12.37
CA LEU A 79 -11.22 -0.15 -13.38
C LEU A 79 -11.10 -1.38 -14.29
N SER A 80 -11.28 -2.59 -13.76
CA SER A 80 -11.26 -3.81 -14.59
C SER A 80 -12.41 -3.84 -15.60
N GLU A 81 -13.60 -3.41 -15.20
CA GLU A 81 -14.76 -3.25 -16.08
C GLU A 81 -14.50 -2.19 -17.14
N LYS A 82 -14.02 -1.00 -16.74
CA LYS A 82 -13.66 0.08 -17.68
C LYS A 82 -12.65 -0.38 -18.74
N LEU A 83 -11.63 -1.12 -18.33
CA LEU A 83 -10.60 -1.67 -19.22
C LEU A 83 -11.10 -2.89 -20.03
N ARG A 84 -12.27 -3.45 -19.68
CA ARG A 84 -12.83 -4.68 -20.25
C ARG A 84 -11.84 -5.86 -20.22
N LEU A 85 -11.12 -6.01 -19.10
CA LEU A 85 -10.17 -7.09 -18.87
C LEU A 85 -10.67 -8.04 -17.78
N SER A 86 -10.35 -9.32 -17.95
CA SER A 86 -10.65 -10.33 -16.93
C SER A 86 -9.91 -10.04 -15.64
N LEU A 87 -10.60 -10.11 -14.51
CA LEU A 87 -10.04 -9.90 -13.18
C LEU A 87 -10.06 -11.20 -12.36
N ARG A 88 -8.92 -11.55 -11.77
CA ARG A 88 -8.79 -12.65 -10.80
C ARG A 88 -8.39 -12.08 -9.44
N ILE A 89 -9.16 -12.46 -8.42
CA ILE A 89 -8.87 -12.06 -7.03
C ILE A 89 -8.25 -13.25 -6.30
N ILE A 90 -7.06 -13.05 -5.75
CA ILE A 90 -6.28 -14.06 -5.02
C ILE A 90 -6.22 -13.69 -3.54
N ASN A 91 -6.82 -14.52 -2.70
CA ASN A 91 -6.79 -14.30 -1.25
C ASN A 91 -5.52 -14.88 -0.64
N MET A 92 -4.70 -14.02 -0.07
CA MET A 92 -3.42 -14.35 0.58
C MET A 92 -3.45 -14.07 2.11
N ARG A 93 -4.63 -13.99 2.73
CA ARG A 93 -4.81 -13.69 4.15
C ARG A 93 -3.88 -14.50 5.06
N GLN A 94 -3.88 -15.83 4.92
CA GLN A 94 -3.11 -16.72 5.80
C GLN A 94 -1.59 -16.46 5.69
N VAL A 95 -1.09 -16.15 4.49
CA VAL A 95 0.33 -15.83 4.28
C VAL A 95 0.65 -14.47 4.87
N GLN A 96 -0.25 -13.50 4.72
CA GLN A 96 -0.11 -12.16 5.30
C GLN A 96 -0.05 -12.24 6.83
N GLU A 97 -0.93 -12.99 7.47
CA GLU A 97 -0.93 -13.20 8.92
C GLU A 97 0.38 -13.82 9.42
N LYS A 98 0.92 -14.80 8.68
CA LYS A 98 2.24 -15.39 8.98
C LYS A 98 3.39 -14.37 8.85
N VAL A 99 3.32 -13.47 7.86
CA VAL A 99 4.32 -12.40 7.69
C VAL A 99 4.25 -11.42 8.86
N LEU A 100 3.04 -11.05 9.29
CA LEU A 100 2.82 -10.05 10.34
C LEU A 100 3.04 -10.57 11.76
N LYS A 101 3.06 -11.91 11.96
CA LYS A 101 3.19 -12.52 13.30
C LYS A 101 4.38 -11.99 14.11
N ASN A 102 5.47 -11.64 13.44
CA ASN A 102 6.70 -11.16 14.08
C ASN A 102 6.94 -9.65 13.86
N GLY A 103 5.89 -8.88 13.61
CA GLY A 103 5.93 -7.43 13.42
C GLY A 103 5.76 -6.99 11.97
N PRO A 104 5.66 -5.68 11.74
CA PRO A 104 5.48 -5.11 10.40
C PRO A 104 6.68 -5.41 9.51
N ALA A 105 6.44 -5.95 8.31
CA ALA A 105 7.47 -6.37 7.36
C ALA A 105 7.00 -6.19 5.91
N CYS A 106 6.79 -4.93 5.48
CA CYS A 106 6.22 -4.60 4.17
C CYS A 106 7.00 -5.20 3.00
N ASN A 107 8.33 -5.15 3.01
CA ASN A 107 9.16 -5.74 1.95
C ASN A 107 8.98 -7.27 1.87
N ARG A 108 8.89 -7.93 3.02
CA ARG A 108 8.61 -9.37 3.07
C ARG A 108 7.19 -9.68 2.59
N CYS A 109 6.22 -8.83 2.93
CA CYS A 109 4.85 -8.92 2.42
C CYS A 109 4.83 -8.77 0.89
N THR A 110 5.47 -7.77 0.32
CA THR A 110 5.55 -7.60 -1.14
C THR A 110 6.03 -8.86 -1.83
N ARG A 111 7.12 -9.44 -1.37
CA ARG A 111 7.69 -10.65 -1.98
C ARG A 111 6.86 -11.91 -1.74
N LYS A 112 6.47 -12.18 -0.48
CA LYS A 112 5.84 -13.46 -0.09
C LYS A 112 4.32 -13.46 -0.23
N VAL A 113 3.68 -12.30 -0.31
CA VAL A 113 2.23 -12.18 -0.40
C VAL A 113 1.81 -11.64 -1.76
N LYS A 114 2.23 -10.43 -2.12
CA LYS A 114 1.81 -9.78 -3.37
C LYS A 114 2.33 -10.54 -4.58
N ILE A 115 3.64 -10.60 -4.76
CA ILE A 115 4.25 -11.26 -5.93
C ILE A 115 3.93 -12.75 -5.95
N ALA A 116 4.05 -13.44 -4.83
CA ALA A 116 3.71 -14.85 -4.73
C ALA A 116 2.22 -15.11 -5.01
N GLY A 117 1.32 -14.20 -4.64
CA GLY A 117 -0.10 -14.28 -4.96
C GLY A 117 -0.35 -14.18 -6.46
N VAL A 118 0.28 -13.22 -7.15
CA VAL A 118 0.18 -13.12 -8.61
C VAL A 118 0.75 -14.37 -9.28
N ARG A 119 1.89 -14.88 -8.82
CA ARG A 119 2.50 -16.10 -9.35
C ARG A 119 1.65 -17.36 -9.24
N LYS A 120 0.71 -17.42 -8.28
CA LYS A 120 -0.26 -18.53 -8.20
C LYS A 120 -1.19 -18.64 -9.42
N THR A 121 -1.26 -17.60 -10.23
CA THR A 121 -2.04 -17.62 -11.46
C THR A 121 -1.28 -18.18 -12.68
N ILE A 122 0.02 -18.39 -12.56
CA ILE A 122 0.84 -19.00 -13.60
C ILE A 122 0.45 -20.47 -13.71
N LYS A 123 -0.07 -20.85 -14.87
CA LYS A 123 -0.49 -22.23 -15.14
C LYS A 123 0.59 -23.05 -15.85
N ASP A 124 1.40 -22.38 -16.64
CA ASP A 124 2.43 -22.97 -17.49
C ASP A 124 3.63 -22.03 -17.67
N LYS A 125 4.66 -22.52 -18.36
CA LYS A 125 5.88 -21.74 -18.64
C LYS A 125 5.65 -20.57 -19.60
N ASN A 126 4.52 -20.56 -20.30
CA ASN A 126 4.15 -19.54 -21.29
C ASN A 126 3.33 -18.42 -20.68
N THR A 127 3.20 -18.35 -19.35
CA THR A 127 2.50 -17.26 -18.65
C THR A 127 3.52 -16.29 -18.08
N LEU A 128 3.48 -15.02 -18.52
CA LEU A 128 4.27 -13.93 -17.96
C LEU A 128 3.48 -13.16 -16.90
N VAL A 129 4.20 -12.63 -15.91
CA VAL A 129 3.66 -11.76 -14.88
C VAL A 129 4.12 -10.33 -15.12
N GLY A 130 3.20 -9.43 -15.47
CA GLY A 130 3.45 -8.01 -15.61
C GLY A 130 3.42 -7.28 -14.27
N THR A 131 4.34 -6.35 -14.06
CA THR A 131 4.35 -5.43 -12.93
C THR A 131 4.53 -4.00 -13.40
N GLY A 132 3.88 -3.04 -12.71
CA GLY A 132 4.07 -1.61 -12.95
C GLY A 132 5.30 -1.02 -12.25
N ALA A 133 6.31 -1.84 -11.94
CA ALA A 133 7.55 -1.35 -11.34
C ALA A 133 8.25 -0.36 -12.29
N ASN A 134 8.76 0.74 -11.74
CA ASN A 134 9.28 1.89 -12.49
C ASN A 134 10.49 2.51 -11.76
N LEU A 135 11.08 3.57 -12.35
CA LEU A 135 12.26 4.25 -11.80
C LEU A 135 12.15 4.70 -10.32
N SER A 136 10.92 4.92 -9.82
CA SER A 136 10.70 5.35 -8.44
C SER A 136 10.66 4.19 -7.43
N ASP A 137 10.74 2.96 -7.91
CA ASP A 137 10.64 1.76 -7.08
C ASP A 137 12.02 1.14 -6.86
N SER A 138 12.19 0.44 -5.73
CA SER A 138 13.42 -0.31 -5.44
C SER A 138 13.72 -1.42 -6.47
N TRP A 139 12.73 -1.86 -7.26
CA TRP A 139 12.93 -2.78 -8.37
C TRP A 139 13.67 -2.10 -9.54
N GLY A 140 13.42 -0.80 -9.78
CA GLY A 140 14.15 0.00 -10.77
C GLY A 140 15.65 0.04 -10.48
N ASP A 141 16.04 0.06 -9.21
CA ASP A 141 17.44 0.05 -8.79
C ASP A 141 18.20 -1.22 -9.21
N TYR A 142 17.49 -2.35 -9.43
CA TYR A 142 18.11 -3.61 -9.89
C TYR A 142 18.33 -3.68 -11.39
N GLY A 143 17.73 -2.80 -12.18
CA GLY A 143 17.92 -2.71 -13.62
C GLY A 143 17.48 -3.94 -14.43
N MET A 144 16.64 -4.81 -13.88
CA MET A 144 16.22 -6.05 -14.54
C MET A 144 14.77 -5.97 -15.03
N LYS A 145 14.60 -5.78 -16.34
CA LYS A 145 13.30 -5.70 -17.00
C LYS A 145 12.55 -7.04 -17.00
N MET A 146 13.30 -8.13 -17.10
CA MET A 146 12.77 -9.50 -17.07
C MET A 146 13.53 -10.34 -16.06
N LEU A 147 12.81 -10.94 -15.10
CA LEU A 147 13.40 -11.83 -14.10
C LEU A 147 12.43 -12.96 -13.71
N ASN A 148 12.83 -14.20 -13.99
CA ASN A 148 12.05 -15.39 -13.60
C ASN A 148 10.56 -15.32 -13.98
N GLY A 149 10.25 -14.90 -15.20
CA GLY A 149 8.88 -14.76 -15.70
C GLY A 149 8.13 -13.54 -15.21
N ILE A 150 8.78 -12.64 -14.46
CA ILE A 150 8.25 -11.33 -14.09
C ILE A 150 8.81 -10.30 -15.06
N TYR A 151 7.93 -9.54 -15.68
CA TYR A 151 8.24 -8.51 -16.66
C TYR A 151 7.79 -7.13 -16.16
N ALA A 152 8.72 -6.17 -16.21
CA ALA A 152 8.54 -4.79 -15.74
C ALA A 152 8.81 -3.80 -16.89
N PRO A 153 7.85 -3.56 -17.78
CA PRO A 153 8.05 -2.71 -18.96
C PRO A 153 8.35 -1.24 -18.63
N PHE A 154 7.99 -0.79 -17.44
CA PHE A 154 8.19 0.61 -16.99
C PHE A 154 9.48 0.83 -16.22
N LEU A 155 10.41 -0.11 -16.21
CA LEU A 155 11.62 -0.04 -15.39
C LEU A 155 12.34 1.31 -15.52
N ASP A 156 12.50 1.81 -16.75
CA ASP A 156 13.20 3.05 -17.08
C ASP A 156 12.25 4.27 -17.22
N ILE A 157 11.00 4.15 -16.78
CA ILE A 157 9.96 5.15 -16.97
C ILE A 157 9.68 5.89 -15.67
N GLY A 158 9.64 7.22 -15.74
CA GLY A 158 9.28 8.08 -14.59
C GLY A 158 7.76 8.22 -14.40
N LYS A 159 7.35 8.63 -13.21
CA LYS A 159 5.93 8.80 -12.84
C LYS A 159 5.17 9.79 -13.75
N ASP A 160 5.82 10.84 -14.20
CA ASP A 160 5.18 11.85 -15.05
C ASP A 160 4.83 11.28 -16.42
N GLU A 161 5.68 10.42 -16.97
CA GLU A 161 5.40 9.73 -18.22
C GLU A 161 4.25 8.73 -18.06
N ILE A 162 4.21 7.99 -16.95
CA ILE A 162 3.09 7.08 -16.65
C ILE A 162 1.77 7.84 -16.53
N ARG A 163 1.74 9.06 -15.99
CA ARG A 163 0.57 9.93 -15.98
C ARG A 163 0.10 10.32 -17.38
N ARG A 164 1.05 10.63 -18.27
CA ARG A 164 0.74 10.93 -19.68
C ARG A 164 0.12 9.72 -20.38
N PHE A 165 0.60 8.51 -20.12
CA PHE A 165 -0.01 7.30 -20.65
C PHE A 165 -1.46 7.14 -20.19
N LEU A 166 -1.78 7.36 -18.91
CA LEU A 166 -3.17 7.33 -18.44
C LEU A 166 -4.04 8.35 -19.16
N THR A 167 -3.54 9.58 -19.37
CA THR A 167 -4.23 10.62 -20.10
C THR A 167 -4.50 10.21 -21.56
N HIS A 168 -3.52 9.58 -22.23
CA HIS A 168 -3.67 9.03 -23.58
C HIS A 168 -4.83 8.03 -23.67
N TYR A 169 -5.00 7.17 -22.66
CA TYR A 169 -6.08 6.19 -22.57
C TYR A 169 -7.37 6.75 -21.93
N SER A 170 -7.49 8.06 -21.77
CA SER A 170 -8.65 8.71 -21.17
C SER A 170 -9.00 8.20 -19.77
N ILE A 171 -7.98 7.85 -18.99
CA ILE A 171 -8.12 7.46 -17.59
C ILE A 171 -7.66 8.64 -16.73
N LYS A 172 -8.61 9.20 -15.96
CA LYS A 172 -8.33 10.34 -15.09
C LYS A 172 -7.54 9.90 -13.86
N GLU A 173 -6.65 10.76 -13.38
CA GLU A 173 -5.82 10.46 -12.21
C GLU A 173 -6.68 10.19 -10.95
N GLU A 174 -7.83 10.85 -10.82
CA GLU A 174 -8.79 10.65 -9.73
C GLU A 174 -9.37 9.23 -9.72
N GLU A 175 -9.51 8.59 -10.87
CA GLU A 175 -10.03 7.24 -10.99
C GLU A 175 -9.04 6.19 -10.47
N VAL A 176 -7.74 6.48 -10.53
CA VAL A 176 -6.67 5.61 -10.04
C VAL A 176 -6.15 6.01 -8.66
N LYS A 177 -6.60 7.15 -8.15
CA LYS A 177 -6.35 7.62 -6.79
C LYS A 177 -7.58 7.37 -5.93
N ILE A 178 -7.49 6.38 -5.07
CA ILE A 178 -8.50 6.18 -4.04
C ILE A 178 -8.15 7.11 -2.89
N GLY A 179 -8.73 8.29 -2.87
CA GLY A 179 -8.37 9.33 -1.93
C GLY A 179 -6.93 9.82 -2.12
N GLU A 180 -6.44 10.60 -1.18
CA GLU A 180 -5.05 11.04 -1.15
C GLU A 180 -4.08 9.84 -1.02
N SER A 181 -2.82 10.04 -1.35
CA SER A 181 -1.80 8.97 -1.51
C SER A 181 -1.72 7.94 -0.38
N LYS A 182 -2.24 8.26 0.79
CA LYS A 182 -2.17 7.46 2.01
C LYS A 182 -3.25 6.38 2.13
N PHE A 183 -4.33 6.51 1.38
CA PHE A 183 -5.36 5.45 1.25
C PHE A 183 -5.04 4.41 0.17
N ARG A 184 -3.98 4.59 -0.59
CA ARG A 184 -3.64 3.75 -1.76
C ARG A 184 -3.12 2.38 -1.42
N GLU A 185 -2.54 2.24 -0.25
CA GLU A 185 -1.98 0.95 0.09
C GLU A 185 -3.10 0.04 0.55
N GLY A 186 -3.66 -0.74 -0.32
CA GLY A 186 -4.76 -1.65 -0.09
C GLY A 186 -4.64 -2.62 1.11
N CYS A 187 -3.78 -2.30 2.10
CA CYS A 187 -3.52 -3.13 3.26
C CYS A 187 -3.50 -2.31 4.56
N LYS A 188 -4.55 -2.46 5.37
CA LYS A 188 -4.66 -1.86 6.72
C LYS A 188 -3.57 -2.34 7.68
N ALA A 189 -2.99 -3.52 7.45
CA ALA A 189 -1.97 -4.09 8.31
C ALA A 189 -0.69 -3.24 8.41
N LYS A 190 -0.44 -2.31 7.48
CA LYS A 190 0.67 -1.35 7.58
C LYS A 190 0.55 -0.43 8.81
N HIS A 191 -0.65 -0.20 9.29
CA HIS A 191 -0.94 0.61 10.47
C HIS A 191 -0.87 -0.19 11.78
N LEU A 192 -0.57 -1.50 11.71
CA LEU A 192 -0.33 -2.34 12.86
C LEU A 192 1.16 -2.26 13.24
N LEU A 193 1.51 -1.38 14.16
CA LEU A 193 2.90 -1.11 14.58
C LEU A 193 3.34 -1.94 15.78
N LYS A 194 2.81 -3.16 15.91
CA LYS A 194 3.14 -4.09 16.99
C LYS A 194 3.19 -5.54 16.50
N LEU A 195 3.72 -6.44 17.33
CA LEU A 195 3.68 -7.88 17.07
C LEU A 195 2.24 -8.36 16.92
N MET A 196 2.00 -9.20 15.96
CA MET A 196 0.71 -9.85 15.76
C MET A 196 0.68 -11.23 16.45
N ALA A 197 0.86 -11.24 17.76
CA ALA A 197 0.86 -12.48 18.54
C ALA A 197 -0.52 -13.16 18.50
N VAL A 198 -1.59 -12.36 18.52
CA VAL A 198 -2.97 -12.81 18.37
C VAL A 198 -3.58 -12.11 17.15
N PRO A 199 -3.56 -12.76 15.95
CA PRO A 199 -4.02 -12.16 14.70
C PRO A 199 -5.44 -11.63 14.76
N ARG A 200 -6.35 -12.38 15.39
CA ARG A 200 -7.75 -11.98 15.54
C ARG A 200 -7.91 -10.72 16.39
N TYR A 201 -7.14 -10.60 17.47
CA TYR A 201 -7.23 -9.47 18.40
C TYR A 201 -6.56 -8.22 17.80
N HIS A 202 -5.27 -8.30 17.45
CA HIS A 202 -4.53 -7.16 16.90
C HIS A 202 -4.99 -6.77 15.50
N GLY A 203 -5.20 -7.78 14.64
CA GLY A 203 -5.61 -7.54 13.27
C GLY A 203 -7.02 -7.01 13.16
N HIS A 204 -7.94 -7.48 14.02
CA HIS A 204 -9.31 -6.99 14.06
C HIS A 204 -9.37 -5.51 14.42
N SER A 205 -8.61 -5.10 15.44
CA SER A 205 -8.52 -3.70 15.86
C SER A 205 -8.07 -2.78 14.70
N VAL A 206 -6.99 -3.11 14.00
CA VAL A 206 -6.51 -2.26 12.90
C VAL A 206 -7.47 -2.25 11.71
N CYS A 207 -8.13 -3.38 11.45
CA CYS A 207 -9.08 -3.47 10.34
C CYS A 207 -10.33 -2.63 10.59
N LEU A 208 -11.00 -2.83 11.73
CA LEU A 208 -12.23 -2.12 12.05
C LEU A 208 -11.99 -0.63 12.26
N SER A 209 -10.94 -0.26 12.99
CA SER A 209 -10.65 1.16 13.24
C SER A 209 -10.47 1.95 11.94
N ASN A 210 -9.75 1.39 10.98
CA ASN A 210 -9.52 2.09 9.72
C ASN A 210 -10.77 2.10 8.80
N GLU A 211 -11.59 1.04 8.79
CA GLU A 211 -12.86 1.07 8.05
C GLU A 211 -13.84 2.09 8.63
N ILE A 212 -13.99 2.14 9.97
CA ILE A 212 -14.85 3.11 10.64
C ILE A 212 -14.40 4.55 10.33
N LEU A 213 -13.09 4.81 10.42
CA LEU A 213 -12.55 6.12 10.09
C LEU A 213 -12.90 6.53 8.65
N LEU A 214 -12.64 5.65 7.67
CA LEU A 214 -12.89 5.95 6.27
C LEU A 214 -14.38 6.09 5.96
N ASP A 215 -15.23 5.31 6.61
CA ASP A 215 -16.69 5.41 6.49
C ASP A 215 -17.18 6.79 6.93
N ILE A 216 -16.80 7.25 8.11
CA ILE A 216 -17.17 8.58 8.62
C ILE A 216 -16.67 9.69 7.68
N LEU A 217 -15.41 9.63 7.25
CA LEU A 217 -14.85 10.63 6.34
C LEU A 217 -15.58 10.64 4.98
N SER A 218 -15.98 9.48 4.48
CA SER A 218 -16.75 9.37 3.25
C SER A 218 -18.15 9.98 3.39
N GLN A 219 -18.84 9.72 4.51
CA GLN A 219 -20.19 10.25 4.77
C GLN A 219 -20.19 11.77 4.97
N THR A 220 -19.13 12.30 5.57
CA THR A 220 -19.00 13.76 5.81
C THR A 220 -18.40 14.52 4.64
N GLY A 221 -17.92 13.84 3.62
CA GLY A 221 -17.26 14.45 2.45
C GLY A 221 -15.90 15.08 2.73
N ILE A 222 -15.33 14.84 3.93
CA ILE A 222 -14.03 15.39 4.34
C ILE A 222 -12.89 14.64 3.63
N LYS A 223 -11.97 15.39 3.06
CA LYS A 223 -10.79 14.87 2.35
C LYS A 223 -9.49 15.34 3.03
N PRO A 224 -9.03 14.69 4.10
CA PRO A 224 -7.81 15.08 4.78
C PRO A 224 -6.56 14.63 3.98
N ASP A 225 -5.44 15.30 4.23
CA ASP A 225 -4.12 14.91 3.69
C ASP A 225 -3.64 13.61 4.32
N ILE A 226 -3.95 13.43 5.61
CA ILE A 226 -3.64 12.22 6.39
C ILE A 226 -4.91 11.71 7.05
N ALA A 227 -5.23 10.42 6.85
CA ALA A 227 -6.24 9.75 7.64
C ALA A 227 -5.93 8.27 7.80
N ASN A 228 -5.60 7.87 8.99
CA ASN A 228 -5.44 6.47 9.37
C ASN A 228 -5.54 6.28 10.88
N VAL A 229 -5.77 5.04 11.31
CA VAL A 229 -5.67 4.64 12.71
C VAL A 229 -4.53 3.65 12.84
N LYS A 230 -3.49 4.01 13.58
CA LYS A 230 -2.38 3.10 13.90
C LYS A 230 -2.69 2.37 15.19
N ILE A 231 -2.40 1.06 15.21
CA ILE A 231 -2.53 0.24 16.42
C ILE A 231 -1.15 -0.01 16.99
N VAL A 232 -0.96 0.46 18.21
CA VAL A 232 0.30 0.38 18.98
C VAL A 232 0.05 -0.19 20.36
N GLY A 233 1.08 -0.27 21.19
CA GLY A 233 1.02 -0.64 22.59
C GLY A 233 1.64 -2.01 22.89
N PRO A 234 1.67 -2.40 24.18
CA PRO A 234 2.13 -3.72 24.61
C PRO A 234 1.25 -4.82 24.01
N LEU A 235 1.73 -6.06 24.02
CA LEU A 235 1.03 -7.20 23.37
C LEU A 235 -0.40 -7.42 23.85
N LYS A 236 -0.68 -7.09 25.12
CA LYS A 236 -2.00 -7.30 25.73
C LYS A 236 -2.94 -6.09 25.63
N LYS A 237 -2.50 -4.98 25.04
CA LYS A 237 -3.29 -3.74 24.95
C LYS A 237 -3.19 -3.16 23.55
N ASN A 238 -4.33 -2.88 22.91
CA ASN A 238 -4.42 -2.17 21.64
C ASN A 238 -4.78 -0.71 21.87
N ILE A 239 -3.82 0.17 21.59
CA ILE A 239 -4.00 1.61 21.62
C ILE A 239 -4.21 2.07 20.19
N ALA A 240 -5.37 2.66 19.91
CA ALA A 240 -5.72 3.22 18.61
C ALA A 240 -5.30 4.69 18.55
N LEU A 241 -4.30 5.02 17.72
CA LEU A 241 -3.88 6.38 17.45
C LEU A 241 -4.61 6.89 16.22
N ILE A 242 -5.47 7.89 16.39
CA ILE A 242 -6.20 8.54 15.29
C ILE A 242 -5.30 9.61 14.68
N ASN A 243 -4.86 9.38 13.46
CA ASN A 243 -4.04 10.31 12.71
C ASN A 243 -4.88 10.94 11.59
N ILE A 244 -5.26 12.19 11.74
CA ILE A 244 -6.00 12.97 10.73
C ILE A 244 -5.36 14.35 10.64
N SER A 245 -5.06 14.79 9.44
CA SER A 245 -4.55 16.14 9.19
C SER A 245 -5.09 16.66 7.85
N PRO A 246 -5.66 17.90 7.81
CA PRO A 246 -6.04 18.69 8.97
C PRO A 246 -7.13 18.02 9.81
N LEU A 247 -7.19 18.37 11.10
CA LEU A 247 -8.21 17.83 12.02
C LEU A 247 -9.61 18.29 11.57
N PRO A 248 -10.60 17.39 11.53
CA PRO A 248 -12.00 17.74 11.33
C PRO A 248 -12.55 18.59 12.49
N GLN A 249 -13.75 19.15 12.28
CA GLN A 249 -14.49 19.82 13.36
C GLN A 249 -14.72 18.88 14.54
N ALA A 250 -14.80 19.45 15.74
CA ALA A 250 -14.90 18.72 17.01
C ALA A 250 -15.99 17.62 17.01
N GLY A 251 -17.19 17.89 16.53
CA GLY A 251 -18.27 16.90 16.50
C GLY A 251 -17.95 15.65 15.66
N ILE A 252 -17.21 15.79 14.56
CA ILE A 252 -16.80 14.64 13.73
C ILE A 252 -15.67 13.88 14.41
N THR A 253 -14.73 14.61 15.00
CA THR A 253 -13.63 14.01 15.77
C THR A 253 -14.17 13.20 16.95
N ASP A 254 -15.15 13.74 17.67
CA ASP A 254 -15.80 13.07 18.81
C ASP A 254 -16.55 11.80 18.35
N GLU A 255 -17.24 11.85 17.21
CA GLU A 255 -17.90 10.67 16.63
C GLU A 255 -16.88 9.57 16.31
N ILE A 256 -15.75 9.92 15.68
CA ILE A 256 -14.68 8.96 15.41
C ILE A 256 -14.19 8.31 16.68
N VAL A 257 -13.84 9.11 17.69
CA VAL A 257 -13.38 8.63 19.00
C VAL A 257 -14.42 7.70 19.64
N LEU A 258 -15.68 8.12 19.64
CA LEU A 258 -16.78 7.35 20.24
C LEU A 258 -16.97 6.00 19.54
N ARG A 259 -16.96 5.97 18.20
CA ARG A 259 -17.11 4.72 17.44
C ARG A 259 -15.92 3.79 17.61
N LEU A 260 -14.70 4.31 17.69
CA LEU A 260 -13.50 3.51 17.94
C LEU A 260 -13.48 2.90 19.34
N LYS A 261 -13.93 3.64 20.36
CA LYS A 261 -14.07 3.13 21.75
C LYS A 261 -15.08 1.97 21.88
N LYS A 262 -16.01 1.82 20.94
CA LYS A 262 -16.97 0.71 20.92
C LYS A 262 -16.38 -0.58 20.32
N ILE A 263 -15.19 -0.55 19.75
CA ILE A 263 -14.53 -1.75 19.22
C ILE A 263 -14.01 -2.57 20.41
N GLU A 264 -14.58 -3.75 20.64
CA GLU A 264 -14.23 -4.67 21.75
C GLU A 264 -12.71 -4.93 21.88
N THR A 265 -12.00 -4.90 20.76
CA THR A 265 -10.56 -5.20 20.70
C THR A 265 -9.67 -3.94 20.76
N VAL A 266 -10.24 -2.77 21.03
CA VAL A 266 -9.52 -1.49 21.24
C VAL A 266 -9.63 -1.13 22.70
N ASP A 267 -8.50 -1.06 23.40
CA ASP A 267 -8.45 -0.78 24.84
C ASP A 267 -8.36 0.71 25.14
N GLU A 268 -7.77 1.48 24.21
CA GLU A 268 -7.57 2.93 24.39
C GLU A 268 -7.58 3.64 23.03
N VAL A 269 -8.10 4.85 23.00
CA VAL A 269 -8.15 5.70 21.80
C VAL A 269 -7.47 7.03 22.11
N ILE A 270 -6.47 7.40 21.30
CA ILE A 270 -5.72 8.65 21.41
C ILE A 270 -5.85 9.40 20.08
N LEU A 271 -6.34 10.64 20.14
CA LEU A 271 -6.29 11.56 19.04
C LEU A 271 -4.88 12.17 18.93
N VAL A 272 -4.29 12.14 17.75
CA VAL A 272 -2.98 12.76 17.49
C VAL A 272 -3.19 14.21 17.08
N ASP A 273 -3.29 15.06 18.07
CA ASP A 273 -3.48 16.52 17.99
C ASP A 273 -2.30 17.30 18.57
N ALA A 274 -1.26 16.60 19.02
CA ALA A 274 -0.02 17.13 19.57
C ALA A 274 1.15 16.16 19.32
N PRO A 275 2.40 16.63 19.42
CA PRO A 275 3.58 15.79 19.28
C PRO A 275 3.56 14.56 20.18
N LEU A 276 3.99 13.41 19.61
CA LEU A 276 4.00 12.13 20.31
C LEU A 276 5.40 11.69 20.71
N GLU A 277 5.49 10.99 21.83
CA GLU A 277 6.63 10.16 22.21
C GLU A 277 6.28 8.67 22.02
N LEU A 278 7.06 7.99 21.22
CA LEU A 278 6.91 6.55 20.95
C LEU A 278 8.06 5.77 21.58
N LYS A 279 7.73 4.73 22.35
CA LYS A 279 8.70 3.75 22.81
C LYS A 279 8.68 2.54 21.89
N VAL A 280 9.81 2.31 21.20
CA VAL A 280 9.92 1.31 20.14
C VAL A 280 10.93 0.25 20.50
N LYS A 281 10.50 -1.02 20.52
CA LYS A 281 11.40 -2.17 20.61
C LYS A 281 11.73 -2.68 19.22
N ALA A 282 13.02 -2.75 18.89
CA ALA A 282 13.50 -3.23 17.61
C ALA A 282 14.30 -4.52 17.74
N ASN A 283 14.30 -5.32 16.67
CA ASN A 283 15.22 -6.46 16.56
C ASN A 283 16.66 -5.98 16.82
N PRO A 284 17.52 -6.76 17.50
CA PRO A 284 18.91 -6.40 17.80
C PRO A 284 19.70 -5.87 16.60
N SER A 285 19.52 -6.46 15.42
CA SER A 285 20.20 -6.04 14.19
C SER A 285 19.76 -4.64 13.71
N ILE A 286 18.50 -4.29 13.92
CA ILE A 286 17.96 -2.97 13.61
C ILE A 286 18.35 -1.98 14.70
N PHE A 287 18.24 -2.36 15.98
CA PHE A 287 18.60 -1.50 17.10
C PHE A 287 20.04 -1.02 17.00
N ARG A 288 20.98 -1.90 16.65
CA ARG A 288 22.41 -1.60 16.52
C ARG A 288 22.79 -0.84 15.25
N SER A 289 21.89 -0.76 14.26
CA SER A 289 22.11 -0.07 12.98
C SER A 289 21.43 1.29 12.96
N ALA A 290 22.21 2.38 13.07
CA ALA A 290 21.70 3.74 12.96
C ALA A 290 20.97 3.99 11.61
N THR A 291 21.53 3.47 10.52
CA THR A 291 20.91 3.59 9.17
C THR A 291 19.57 2.87 9.09
N ALA A 292 19.44 1.68 9.71
CA ALA A 292 18.17 0.96 9.73
C ALA A 292 17.12 1.69 10.56
N ARG A 293 17.50 2.25 11.72
CA ARG A 293 16.59 3.09 12.53
C ARG A 293 16.14 4.32 11.76
N ALA A 294 17.06 5.07 11.16
CA ALA A 294 16.73 6.26 10.37
C ALA A 294 15.75 5.95 9.22
N ARG A 295 15.90 4.79 8.56
CA ARG A 295 14.95 4.34 7.52
C ARG A 295 13.57 4.03 8.08
N LEU A 296 13.48 3.46 9.28
CA LEU A 296 12.18 3.20 9.93
C LEU A 296 11.53 4.50 10.43
N GLU A 297 12.31 5.46 10.93
CA GLU A 297 11.85 6.78 11.32
C GLU A 297 11.32 7.57 10.12
N ALA A 298 12.06 7.60 9.02
CA ALA A 298 11.63 8.27 7.78
C ALA A 298 10.44 7.56 7.09
N GLY A 299 10.22 6.28 7.39
CA GLY A 299 9.16 5.44 6.81
C GLY A 299 7.98 5.22 7.75
N PRO A 300 7.79 3.99 8.30
CA PRO A 300 6.59 3.62 9.07
C PRO A 300 6.35 4.45 10.32
N LEU A 301 7.41 5.00 10.94
CA LEU A 301 7.35 5.74 12.20
C LEU A 301 7.33 7.26 12.03
N GLY A 302 7.64 7.81 10.86
CA GLY A 302 7.59 9.25 10.60
C GLY A 302 6.54 9.63 9.58
N ARG A 303 6.26 8.73 8.62
CA ARG A 303 5.20 8.93 7.63
C ARG A 303 3.83 8.61 8.22
N ASP A 304 2.82 9.30 7.73
CA ASP A 304 1.42 9.05 8.07
C ASP A 304 1.09 9.27 9.55
N PHE A 305 1.89 10.03 10.28
CA PHE A 305 1.49 10.65 11.54
C PHE A 305 1.03 12.08 11.29
N ALA A 306 -0.05 12.47 11.95
CA ALA A 306 -0.64 13.80 11.82
C ALA A 306 0.24 14.87 12.46
N ASP A 307 1.02 14.50 13.47
CA ASP A 307 1.93 15.39 14.16
C ASP A 307 3.32 14.77 14.35
N LYS A 308 4.26 15.59 14.76
CA LYS A 308 5.66 15.21 14.96
C LYS A 308 5.79 14.10 16.00
N THR A 309 6.56 13.08 15.70
CA THR A 309 6.85 11.97 16.61
C THR A 309 8.31 11.95 17.01
N SER A 310 8.58 11.81 18.31
CA SER A 310 9.90 11.46 18.84
C SER A 310 9.94 9.98 19.21
N ILE A 311 11.09 9.32 18.98
CA ILE A 311 11.19 7.87 19.08
C ILE A 311 12.30 7.51 20.07
N HIS A 312 11.91 6.78 21.11
CA HIS A 312 12.83 6.18 22.06
C HIS A 312 13.04 4.71 21.69
N TRP A 313 14.26 4.36 21.27
CA TRP A 313 14.61 3.03 20.82
C TRP A 313 15.14 2.14 21.94
N GLU A 314 14.60 0.91 22.01
CA GLU A 314 15.09 -0.15 22.90
C GLU A 314 15.40 -1.42 22.10
N GLU A 315 16.41 -2.16 22.54
CA GLU A 315 16.69 -3.49 22.00
C GLU A 315 15.62 -4.48 22.46
N SER A 316 15.05 -5.23 21.54
CA SER A 316 14.10 -6.27 21.89
C SER A 316 14.82 -7.53 22.39
N PRO A 317 14.40 -8.12 23.51
CA PRO A 317 14.88 -9.43 23.92
C PRO A 317 14.37 -10.55 23.00
N ASN A 318 13.35 -10.27 22.17
CA ASN A 318 12.80 -11.22 21.22
C ASN A 318 13.58 -11.19 19.90
N ASN A 319 14.52 -12.10 19.74
CA ASN A 319 15.32 -12.25 18.52
C ASN A 319 14.50 -12.74 17.30
N LYS A 320 13.28 -13.22 17.49
CA LYS A 320 12.33 -13.58 16.42
C LYS A 320 11.54 -12.39 15.91
N LEU A 321 11.63 -11.24 16.55
CA LEU A 321 11.07 -10.00 16.05
C LEU A 321 11.75 -9.65 14.72
N HIS A 322 10.99 -9.57 13.62
CA HIS A 322 11.60 -9.32 12.30
C HIS A 322 11.99 -7.87 12.06
N THR A 323 11.31 -6.94 12.71
CA THR A 323 11.56 -5.50 12.54
C THR A 323 11.51 -4.77 13.88
N PHE A 324 10.36 -4.22 14.21
CA PHE A 324 10.12 -3.44 15.43
C PHE A 324 8.65 -3.57 15.86
N HIS A 325 8.35 -3.16 17.10
CA HIS A 325 6.99 -2.82 17.50
C HIS A 325 6.96 -1.64 18.47
N VAL A 326 5.91 -0.84 18.39
CA VAL A 326 5.68 0.29 19.30
C VAL A 326 5.00 -0.24 20.55
N VAL A 327 5.67 -0.16 21.68
CA VAL A 327 5.21 -0.73 22.97
C VAL A 327 4.48 0.26 23.83
N ASP A 328 4.74 1.57 23.64
CA ASP A 328 4.11 2.65 24.36
C ASP A 328 4.01 3.90 23.50
N CYS A 329 3.01 4.73 23.79
CA CYS A 329 2.77 5.99 23.11
C CYS A 329 2.13 6.96 24.08
N ARG A 330 2.63 8.20 24.13
CA ARG A 330 2.07 9.29 24.93
C ARG A 330 2.22 10.62 24.20
N LYS A 331 1.34 11.57 24.50
CA LYS A 331 1.52 12.95 24.06
C LYS A 331 2.69 13.56 24.82
N LYS A 332 3.54 14.30 24.10
CA LYS A 332 4.62 15.05 24.72
C LYS A 332 3.99 16.15 25.56
N GLN A 333 4.31 16.19 26.85
CA GLN A 333 3.92 17.31 27.69
C GLN A 333 4.70 18.55 27.22
N GLU A 334 3.99 19.64 26.98
CA GLU A 334 4.63 20.94 26.80
C GLU A 334 5.33 21.27 28.13
N ALA A 335 6.62 21.54 28.06
CA ALA A 335 7.46 21.89 29.19
C ALA A 335 7.22 23.38 29.58
#